data_06f61e972fc0dfc0548e22de6f3ba7b7
#
_entry.id   06f61e972fc0dfc0548e22de6f3ba7b7
#
_cell.length_a   1.000
_cell.length_b   1.000
_cell.length_c   1.000
_cell.angle_alpha   90.00
_cell.angle_beta   90.00
_cell.angle_gamma   90.00
#
_symmetry.space_group_name_H-M   'P 1'
#
loop_
_entity.id
_entity.type
_entity.pdbx_description
1 polymer ?
#
loop_
_entity_poly.entity_id
_entity_poly.type
_entity_poly.pdbx_seq_one_letter_code
_entity_poly.pdbx_strand_id
1 'polypeptide(L)'
;MLFRSLTEVSERAMAHTEKKELLLGGGVACNKRLREMCSIMCKERKAKFFAPENQYLVDNGVQIAWLGILMKKLATKNYNEADIKPYERTDDIMTGGYKTSNRKARCLP
;
A
#
# COMPACT_ATOMS: atom_id res chain seq x y z
N MET A 1 -0.11 22.71 -3.80
CA MET A 1 0.45 22.00 -4.96
C MET A 1 0.58 20.50 -4.72
N LEU A 2 1.17 20.04 -3.63
CA LEU A 2 1.44 18.62 -3.37
C LEU A 2 0.22 17.68 -3.52
N PHE A 3 -0.90 17.99 -2.87
CA PHE A 3 -2.10 17.12 -2.95
C PHE A 3 -2.72 17.07 -4.34
N ARG A 4 -2.59 18.14 -5.14
CA ARG A 4 -3.02 18.12 -6.53
C ARG A 4 -2.21 17.11 -7.35
N SER A 5 -0.89 17.12 -7.21
CA SER A 5 -0.01 16.16 -7.89
C SER A 5 -0.33 14.72 -7.48
N LEU A 6 -0.55 14.46 -6.18
CA LEU A 6 -0.92 13.12 -5.70
C LEU A 6 -2.26 12.64 -6.30
N THR A 7 -3.26 13.51 -6.32
CA THR A 7 -4.56 13.18 -6.90
C THR A 7 -4.47 12.91 -8.40
N GLU A 8 -3.71 13.73 -9.13
CA GLU A 8 -3.50 13.60 -10.57
C GLU A 8 -2.76 12.29 -10.93
N VAL A 9 -1.69 11.97 -10.19
CA VAL A 9 -0.95 10.72 -10.41
C VAL A 9 -1.83 9.50 -10.10
N SER A 10 -2.62 9.56 -9.04
CA SER A 10 -3.57 8.50 -8.67
C SER A 10 -4.62 8.31 -9.75
N GLU A 11 -5.15 9.40 -10.30
CA GLU A 11 -6.10 9.37 -11.40
C GLU A 11 -5.52 8.70 -12.65
N ARG A 12 -4.32 9.09 -13.05
CA ARG A 12 -3.61 8.48 -14.18
C ARG A 12 -3.35 7.00 -13.97
N ALA A 13 -2.94 6.61 -12.76
CA ALA A 13 -2.72 5.21 -12.41
C ALA A 13 -4.00 4.38 -12.52
N MET A 14 -5.12 4.90 -12.01
CA MET A 14 -6.43 4.26 -12.13
C MET A 14 -6.88 4.14 -13.58
N ALA A 15 -6.65 5.16 -14.39
CA ALA A 15 -6.96 5.14 -15.81
C ALA A 15 -6.13 4.09 -16.55
N HIS A 16 -4.83 4.03 -16.28
CA HIS A 16 -3.91 3.09 -16.93
C HIS A 16 -4.20 1.63 -16.55
N THR A 17 -4.61 1.38 -15.30
CA THR A 17 -4.89 0.03 -14.79
C THR A 17 -6.36 -0.36 -14.93
N GLU A 18 -7.22 0.54 -15.43
CA GLU A 18 -8.67 0.35 -15.56
C GLU A 18 -9.38 0.01 -14.24
N LYS A 19 -8.77 0.39 -13.10
CA LYS A 19 -9.34 0.15 -11.77
C LYS A 19 -10.38 1.20 -11.41
N LYS A 20 -11.43 0.73 -10.72
CA LYS A 20 -12.58 1.56 -10.28
C LYS A 20 -12.67 1.67 -8.76
N GLU A 21 -11.59 1.36 -8.06
CA GLU A 21 -11.53 1.44 -6.60
C GLU A 21 -10.19 2.05 -6.20
N LEU A 22 -10.26 3.01 -5.29
CA LEU A 22 -9.09 3.67 -4.71
C LEU A 22 -9.14 3.52 -3.19
N LEU A 23 -8.11 2.90 -2.63
CA LEU A 23 -7.88 2.86 -1.19
C LEU A 23 -6.75 3.82 -0.82
N LEU A 24 -7.02 4.76 0.07
CA LEU A 24 -6.04 5.69 0.59
C LEU A 24 -5.55 5.22 1.95
N GLY A 25 -4.24 4.97 2.09
CA GLY A 25 -3.60 4.52 3.32
C GLY A 25 -2.39 5.37 3.72
N GLY A 26 -1.88 5.17 4.94
CA GLY A 26 -0.72 5.87 5.48
C GLY A 26 -1.07 7.17 6.21
N GLY A 27 -0.13 7.72 6.99
CA GLY A 27 -0.36 8.87 7.87
C GLY A 27 -0.88 10.12 7.17
N VAL A 28 -0.43 10.40 5.95
CA VAL A 28 -0.90 11.55 5.15
C VAL A 28 -2.37 11.40 4.74
N ALA A 29 -2.89 10.17 4.70
CA ALA A 29 -4.30 9.91 4.43
C ALA A 29 -5.25 10.44 5.52
N CYS A 30 -4.73 10.84 6.69
CA CYS A 30 -5.52 11.56 7.71
C CYS A 30 -5.89 12.99 7.27
N ASN A 31 -5.24 13.53 6.26
CA ASN A 31 -5.48 14.90 5.82
C ASN A 31 -6.85 15.02 5.14
N LYS A 32 -7.72 15.83 5.73
CA LYS A 32 -9.10 16.03 5.27
C LYS A 32 -9.15 16.54 3.81
N ARG A 33 -8.25 17.47 3.45
CA ARG A 33 -8.24 18.04 2.10
C ARG A 33 -7.85 17.02 1.05
N LEU A 34 -6.87 16.18 1.33
CA LEU A 34 -6.49 15.10 0.42
C LEU A 34 -7.63 14.11 0.21
N ARG A 35 -8.30 13.69 1.30
CA ARG A 35 -9.48 12.80 1.23
C ARG A 35 -10.59 13.40 0.38
N GLU A 36 -10.89 14.69 0.59
CA GLU A 36 -11.91 15.40 -0.19
C GLU A 36 -11.57 15.40 -1.67
N MET A 37 -10.34 15.76 -2.04
CA MET A 37 -9.89 15.79 -3.44
C MET A 37 -9.95 14.41 -4.09
N CYS A 38 -9.47 13.37 -3.41
CA CYS A 38 -9.54 11.99 -3.91
C CYS A 38 -11.00 11.51 -4.04
N SER A 39 -11.88 11.88 -3.10
CA SER A 39 -13.29 11.54 -3.17
C SER A 39 -14.00 12.19 -4.36
N ILE A 40 -13.72 13.47 -4.64
CA ILE A 40 -14.27 14.18 -5.80
C ILE A 40 -13.79 13.51 -7.10
N MET A 41 -12.48 13.28 -7.22
CA MET A 41 -11.89 12.62 -8.38
C MET A 41 -12.51 11.24 -8.63
N CYS A 42 -12.67 10.42 -7.60
CA CYS A 42 -13.30 9.10 -7.72
C CYS A 42 -14.76 9.19 -8.16
N LYS A 43 -15.53 10.17 -7.64
CA LYS A 43 -16.93 10.40 -8.08
C LYS A 43 -17.02 10.76 -9.55
N GLU A 44 -16.16 11.65 -10.04
CA GLU A 44 -16.13 12.05 -11.45
C GLU A 44 -15.81 10.86 -12.38
N ARG A 45 -14.95 9.96 -11.93
CA ARG A 45 -14.58 8.74 -12.66
C ARG A 45 -15.56 7.56 -12.44
N LYS A 46 -16.64 7.74 -11.68
CA LYS A 46 -17.54 6.65 -11.28
C LYS A 46 -16.82 5.50 -10.57
N ALA A 47 -15.79 5.84 -9.79
CA ALA A 47 -14.98 4.94 -9.00
C ALA A 47 -15.36 5.03 -7.50
N LYS A 48 -15.08 3.97 -6.74
CA LYS A 48 -15.27 3.94 -5.30
C LYS A 48 -14.02 4.44 -4.59
N PHE A 49 -14.22 5.26 -3.58
CA PHE A 49 -13.16 5.76 -2.70
C PHE A 49 -13.29 5.15 -1.32
N PHE A 50 -12.18 4.62 -0.80
CA PHE A 50 -12.09 4.05 0.53
C PHE A 50 -10.95 4.72 1.30
N ALA A 51 -11.22 5.12 2.53
CA ALA A 51 -10.20 5.56 3.47
C ALA A 51 -10.57 5.02 4.85
N PRO A 52 -9.70 4.27 5.52
CA PRO A 52 -9.95 3.78 6.87
C PRO A 52 -10.01 4.92 7.87
N GLU A 53 -10.45 4.60 9.08
CA GLU A 53 -10.44 5.54 10.20
C GLU A 53 -9.00 5.98 10.53
N ASN A 54 -8.86 7.20 11.04
CA ASN A 54 -7.56 7.81 11.29
C ASN A 54 -6.69 7.00 12.24
N GLN A 55 -7.30 6.29 13.20
CA GLN A 55 -6.58 5.44 14.15
C GLN A 55 -5.79 4.29 13.50
N TYR A 56 -6.20 3.85 12.30
CA TYR A 56 -5.52 2.79 11.55
C TYR A 56 -4.51 3.31 10.52
N LEU A 57 -4.42 4.62 10.35
CA LEU A 57 -3.57 5.27 9.35
C LEU A 57 -2.22 5.74 9.91
N VAL A 58 -2.15 5.93 11.21
CA VAL A 58 -0.92 6.25 11.94
C VAL A 58 -0.20 4.98 12.39
N ASP A 59 0.98 5.14 12.94
CA ASP A 59 1.79 4.04 13.47
C ASP A 59 0.95 3.15 14.40
N ASN A 60 0.74 1.93 13.97
CA ASN A 60 -0.14 1.01 14.65
C ASN A 60 0.56 -0.34 14.92
N GLY A 61 0.99 -0.53 16.15
CA GLY A 61 1.65 -1.76 16.59
C GLY A 61 0.79 -3.02 16.42
N VAL A 62 -0.54 -2.88 16.44
CA VAL A 62 -1.47 -4.00 16.23
C VAL A 62 -1.34 -4.58 14.82
N GLN A 63 -1.17 -3.75 13.79
CA GLN A 63 -0.96 -4.21 12.42
C GLN A 63 0.35 -4.99 12.29
N ILE A 64 1.41 -4.51 12.92
CA ILE A 64 2.70 -5.20 12.94
C ILE A 64 2.61 -6.53 13.70
N ALA A 65 1.96 -6.55 14.85
CA ALA A 65 1.75 -7.76 15.63
C ALA A 65 0.89 -8.79 14.85
N TRP A 66 -0.15 -8.33 14.16
CA TRP A 66 -0.98 -9.18 13.32
C TRP A 66 -0.19 -9.78 12.15
N LEU A 67 0.62 -8.98 11.47
CA LEU A 67 1.52 -9.47 10.43
C LEU A 67 2.50 -10.52 10.99
N GLY A 68 3.05 -10.29 12.18
CA GLY A 68 3.90 -11.27 12.86
C GLY A 68 3.20 -12.60 13.13
N ILE A 69 1.92 -12.58 13.50
CA ILE A 69 1.11 -13.80 13.68
C ILE A 69 0.93 -14.54 12.34
N LEU A 70 0.59 -13.82 11.29
CA LEU A 70 0.41 -14.40 9.95
C LEU A 70 1.70 -15.01 9.41
N MET A 71 2.84 -14.36 9.68
CA MET A 71 4.16 -14.79 9.22
C MET A 71 4.89 -15.71 10.21
N LYS A 72 4.25 -16.18 11.27
CA LYS A 72 4.86 -17.02 12.31
C LYS A 72 5.64 -18.23 11.76
N LYS A 73 5.17 -18.80 10.67
CA LYS A 73 5.84 -19.95 10.02
C LYS A 73 7.17 -19.58 9.35
N LEU A 74 7.35 -18.31 9.01
CA LEU A 74 8.55 -17.77 8.36
C LEU A 74 9.51 -17.15 9.38
N ALA A 75 9.10 -17.08 10.66
CA ALA A 75 9.91 -16.48 11.70
C ALA A 75 11.17 -17.30 11.95
N THR A 76 12.34 -16.65 11.88
CA THR A 76 13.59 -17.27 12.31
C THR A 76 13.59 -17.46 13.84
N LYS A 77 14.12 -18.59 14.28
CA LYS A 77 14.34 -18.86 15.72
C LYS A 77 15.73 -18.45 16.18
N ASN A 78 16.58 -18.15 15.23
CA ASN A 78 17.97 -17.78 15.49
C ASN A 78 18.15 -16.26 15.27
N TYR A 79 18.21 -15.49 16.35
CA TYR A 79 18.38 -14.03 16.27
C TYR A 79 19.74 -13.58 15.75
N ASN A 80 20.75 -14.48 15.69
CA ASN A 80 22.02 -14.19 15.05
C ASN A 80 21.88 -14.04 13.52
N GLU A 81 20.79 -14.57 12.95
CA GLU A 81 20.45 -14.44 11.52
C GLU A 81 19.56 -13.21 11.24
N ALA A 82 19.09 -12.55 12.31
CA ALA A 82 18.26 -11.35 12.20
C ALA A 82 19.17 -10.13 11.99
N ASP A 83 19.65 -9.95 10.77
CA ASP A 83 20.48 -8.82 10.37
C ASP A 83 19.68 -7.74 9.65
N ILE A 84 20.22 -6.54 9.61
CA ILE A 84 19.62 -5.41 8.88
C ILE A 84 19.85 -5.62 7.39
N LYS A 85 18.74 -5.71 6.64
CA LYS A 85 18.75 -5.85 5.18
C LYS A 85 18.21 -4.59 4.51
N PRO A 86 19.00 -3.52 4.40
CA PRO A 86 18.51 -2.20 3.98
C PRO A 86 17.99 -2.16 2.53
N TYR A 87 18.34 -3.16 1.73
CA TYR A 87 17.92 -3.27 0.33
C TYR A 87 16.85 -4.34 0.10
N GLU A 88 16.34 -4.98 1.18
CA GLU A 88 15.27 -5.97 1.05
C GLU A 88 13.97 -5.28 0.63
N ARG A 89 13.38 -5.77 -0.44
CA ARG A 89 12.13 -5.22 -0.97
C ARG A 89 10.95 -6.05 -0.47
N THR A 90 9.82 -5.40 -0.25
CA THR A 90 8.59 -6.06 0.20
C THR A 90 7.99 -7.01 -0.84
N ASP A 91 8.31 -6.80 -2.11
CA ASP A 91 7.86 -7.64 -3.23
C ASP A 91 8.74 -8.90 -3.45
N ASP A 92 9.91 -8.97 -2.81
CA ASP A 92 10.81 -10.13 -2.86
C ASP A 92 10.43 -11.21 -1.82
N ILE A 93 9.54 -10.87 -0.88
CA ILE A 93 9.13 -11.80 0.18
C ILE A 93 8.07 -12.75 -0.35
N MET A 94 8.39 -14.04 -0.35
CA MET A 94 7.45 -15.12 -0.63
C MET A 94 6.50 -15.28 0.55
N THR A 95 5.38 -14.59 0.54
CA THR A 95 4.30 -14.85 1.50
C THR A 95 3.64 -16.17 1.14
N GLY A 96 3.79 -17.18 2.00
CA GLY A 96 3.28 -18.52 1.75
C GLY A 96 1.77 -18.55 1.56
N GLY A 97 1.32 -18.52 0.32
CA GLY A 97 -0.09 -18.61 -0.05
C GLY A 97 -0.51 -17.77 -1.26
N TYR A 98 0.12 -16.65 -1.51
CA TYR A 98 -0.13 -15.86 -2.71
C TYR A 98 0.95 -16.16 -3.75
N LYS A 99 0.63 -17.01 -4.72
CA LYS A 99 1.38 -17.07 -5.98
C LYS A 99 1.15 -15.74 -6.70
N THR A 100 2.03 -14.78 -6.49
CA THR A 100 2.13 -13.67 -7.44
C THR A 100 2.57 -14.29 -8.76
N SER A 101 1.63 -14.35 -9.71
CA SER A 101 1.95 -14.81 -11.06
C SER A 101 3.13 -13.98 -11.57
N ASN A 102 4.17 -14.66 -12.04
CA ASN A 102 5.34 -14.14 -12.69
C ASN A 102 5.04 -12.91 -13.59
N ARG A 103 5.05 -11.72 -13.03
CA ARG A 103 5.34 -10.53 -13.83
C ARG A 103 6.86 -10.38 -13.81
N LYS A 104 7.51 -10.96 -14.80
CA LYS A 104 8.85 -10.53 -15.18
C LYS A 104 8.85 -9.01 -15.23
N ALA A 105 9.52 -8.39 -14.26
CA ALA A 105 9.81 -6.98 -14.31
C ALA A 105 10.49 -6.69 -15.65
N ARG A 106 9.78 -6.12 -16.60
CA ARG A 106 10.41 -5.45 -17.72
C ARG A 106 11.01 -4.18 -17.14
N CYS A 107 12.28 -4.25 -16.79
CA CYS A 107 13.09 -3.06 -16.75
C CYS A 107 13.03 -2.49 -18.17
N LEU A 108 12.39 -1.37 -18.35
CA LEU A 108 12.52 -0.55 -19.54
C LEU A 108 13.90 0.12 -19.50
N PRO A 109 14.58 0.22 -20.65
CA PRO A 109 15.88 0.86 -20.79
C PRO A 109 15.84 2.34 -20.47
#